data_e829e411c8a4c76f4f413fed8681cc1a
#
_entry.id   e829e411c8a4c76f4f413fed8681cc1a
#
_cell.length_a   1.000
_cell.length_b   1.000
_cell.length_c   1.000
_cell.angle_alpha   90.00
_cell.angle_beta   90.00
_cell.angle_gamma   90.00
#
_symmetry.space_group_name_H-M   'P 1'
#
loop_
_entity.id
_entity.type
_entity.pdbx_description
1 polymer ?
#
loop_
_entity_poly.entity_id
_entity_poly.type
_entity_poly.pdbx_seq_one_letter_code
_entity_poly.pdbx_strand_id
1 'polypeptide(L)'
;MFYKRLLVLALPLTFVFPTHAETFGERMARIEQENVLAKTMSEEQVELIQKVVQTNHCAKVALTHHQRILGQYKVETSSSELFVKWRQLGKQLDAQYEMDYPGYPKHAFQEYPAASGKVDGYLFALIDNGLNEQSWIAKEFKQCKKNKLISRT
;
A
#
# COMPACT_ATOMS: atom_id res chain seq x y z
N MET A 1 0.72 64.96 14.70
CA MET A 1 0.95 63.91 13.68
C MET A 1 1.95 62.92 14.27
N PHE A 2 1.48 61.79 14.83
CA PHE A 2 2.34 60.76 15.44
C PHE A 2 2.35 59.56 14.52
N TYR A 3 3.46 59.26 13.84
CA TYR A 3 3.67 58.02 13.10
C TYR A 3 4.11 56.92 14.08
N LYS A 4 3.19 55.98 14.38
CA LYS A 4 3.54 54.71 15.06
C LYS A 4 4.23 53.79 14.04
N ARG A 5 5.53 53.60 14.20
CA ARG A 5 6.28 52.55 13.51
C ARG A 5 5.93 51.20 14.09
N LEU A 6 5.22 50.36 13.31
CA LEU A 6 5.01 48.95 13.64
C LEU A 6 6.30 48.19 13.28
N LEU A 7 7.00 47.73 14.30
CA LEU A 7 8.13 46.82 14.18
C LEU A 7 7.55 45.40 14.00
N VAL A 8 7.57 44.89 12.76
CA VAL A 8 7.24 43.46 12.48
C VAL A 8 8.48 42.65 12.81
N LEU A 9 8.46 41.97 13.94
CA LEU A 9 9.45 40.98 14.32
C LEU A 9 9.18 39.71 13.48
N ALA A 10 9.95 39.56 12.41
CA ALA A 10 10.01 38.29 11.64
C ALA A 10 10.82 37.28 12.45
N LEU A 11 10.14 36.37 13.15
CA LEU A 11 10.75 35.19 13.73
C LEU A 11 11.09 34.18 12.62
N PRO A 12 12.35 33.76 12.47
CA PRO A 12 12.69 32.68 11.57
C PRO A 12 12.14 31.39 12.14
N LEU A 13 11.10 30.82 11.49
CA LEU A 13 10.65 29.46 11.70
C LEU A 13 11.72 28.51 11.14
N THR A 14 12.69 28.17 11.97
CA THR A 14 13.60 27.07 11.67
C THR A 14 12.82 25.75 11.82
N PHE A 15 12.30 25.27 10.71
CA PHE A 15 11.83 23.88 10.61
C PHE A 15 13.04 22.96 10.75
N VAL A 16 13.28 22.46 11.95
CA VAL A 16 14.21 21.36 12.18
C VAL A 16 13.49 20.10 11.73
N PHE A 17 13.72 19.69 10.48
CA PHE A 17 13.38 18.35 10.04
C PHE A 17 14.33 17.37 10.75
N PRO A 18 13.85 16.38 11.51
CA PRO A 18 14.71 15.34 12.02
C PRO A 18 15.12 14.43 10.86
N THR A 19 16.19 14.79 10.16
CA THR A 19 16.85 13.91 9.18
C THR A 19 17.81 13.00 9.93
N HIS A 20 17.33 12.12 10.79
CA HIS A 20 18.10 10.96 11.17
C HIS A 20 17.85 9.89 10.11
N ALA A 21 18.74 9.83 9.12
CA ALA A 21 18.85 8.66 8.28
C ALA A 21 19.18 7.48 9.22
N GLU A 22 18.32 6.48 9.25
CA GLU A 22 18.52 5.25 10.02
C GLU A 22 19.89 4.67 9.68
N THR A 23 20.72 4.46 10.69
CA THR A 23 22.05 3.87 10.49
C THR A 23 21.92 2.41 10.07
N PHE A 24 22.97 1.87 9.43
CA PHE A 24 22.98 0.45 9.04
C PHE A 24 22.76 -0.48 10.24
N GLY A 25 23.33 -0.14 11.41
CA GLY A 25 23.15 -0.90 12.64
C GLY A 25 21.71 -0.90 13.15
N GLU A 26 21.05 0.26 13.16
CA GLU A 26 19.64 0.39 13.56
C GLU A 26 18.72 -0.39 12.60
N ARG A 27 19.01 -0.34 11.31
CA ARG A 27 18.27 -1.11 10.30
C ARG A 27 18.42 -2.62 10.51
N MET A 28 19.63 -3.10 10.78
CA MET A 28 19.85 -4.53 11.05
C MET A 28 19.19 -4.99 12.33
N ALA A 29 19.24 -4.20 13.40
CA ALA A 29 18.55 -4.50 14.66
C ALA A 29 17.03 -4.56 14.48
N ARG A 30 16.47 -3.65 13.68
CA ARG A 30 15.03 -3.67 13.35
C ARG A 30 14.65 -4.92 12.55
N ILE A 31 15.43 -5.30 11.53
CA ILE A 31 15.19 -6.51 10.75
C ILE A 31 15.25 -7.76 11.63
N GLU A 32 16.20 -7.83 12.54
CA GLU A 32 16.32 -8.95 13.48
C GLU A 32 15.12 -9.02 14.44
N GLN A 33 14.68 -7.89 14.96
CA GLN A 33 13.48 -7.79 15.80
C GLN A 33 12.22 -8.19 15.02
N GLU A 34 12.05 -7.75 13.78
CA GLU A 34 10.95 -8.13 12.89
C GLU A 34 10.97 -9.64 12.61
N ASN A 35 12.14 -10.24 12.40
CA ASN A 35 12.30 -11.69 12.19
C ASN A 35 11.94 -12.50 13.43
N VAL A 36 12.28 -12.02 14.61
CA VAL A 36 11.91 -12.68 15.89
C VAL A 36 10.40 -12.61 16.08
N LEU A 37 9.77 -11.46 15.85
CA LEU A 37 8.33 -11.30 15.94
C LEU A 37 7.59 -12.15 14.91
N ALA A 38 8.10 -12.23 13.68
CA ALA A 38 7.51 -13.07 12.63
C ALA A 38 7.44 -14.56 13.01
N LYS A 39 8.41 -15.06 13.79
CA LYS A 39 8.43 -16.45 14.28
C LYS A 39 7.42 -16.73 15.40
N THR A 40 6.86 -15.68 16.01
CA THR A 40 5.91 -15.80 17.12
C THR A 40 4.46 -15.51 16.73
N MET A 41 4.21 -15.21 15.44
CA MET A 41 2.86 -14.92 14.95
C MET A 41 1.97 -16.16 14.99
N SER A 42 0.71 -15.99 15.42
CA SER A 42 -0.31 -17.02 15.30
C SER A 42 -0.75 -17.25 13.85
N GLU A 43 -1.35 -18.41 13.58
CA GLU A 43 -1.89 -18.69 12.23
C GLU A 43 -2.96 -17.68 11.83
N GLU A 44 -3.83 -17.27 12.76
CA GLU A 44 -4.85 -16.25 12.50
C GLU A 44 -4.23 -14.89 12.16
N GLN A 45 -3.15 -14.52 12.84
CA GLN A 45 -2.41 -13.28 12.56
C GLN A 45 -1.80 -13.31 11.16
N VAL A 46 -1.17 -14.42 10.78
CA VAL A 46 -0.60 -14.61 9.44
C VAL A 46 -1.70 -14.58 8.38
N GLU A 47 -2.84 -15.23 8.62
CA GLU A 47 -3.98 -15.21 7.71
C GLU A 47 -4.53 -13.78 7.51
N LEU A 48 -4.65 -13.00 8.58
CA LEU A 48 -5.10 -11.61 8.50
C LEU A 48 -4.13 -10.74 7.70
N ILE A 49 -2.82 -10.89 7.93
CA ILE A 49 -1.77 -10.23 7.12
C ILE A 49 -1.92 -10.59 5.63
N GLN A 50 -2.08 -11.87 5.32
CA GLN A 50 -2.26 -12.32 3.94
C GLN A 50 -3.50 -11.71 3.29
N LYS A 51 -4.61 -11.60 4.02
CA LYS A 51 -5.83 -10.93 3.55
C LYS A 51 -5.57 -9.46 3.23
N VAL A 52 -4.87 -8.74 4.12
CA VAL A 52 -4.51 -7.31 3.90
C VAL A 52 -3.67 -7.16 2.64
N VAL A 53 -2.57 -7.92 2.54
CA VAL A 53 -1.64 -7.88 1.40
C VAL A 53 -2.36 -8.19 0.09
N GLN A 54 -3.13 -9.28 0.07
CA GLN A 54 -3.83 -9.73 -1.12
C GLN A 54 -4.93 -8.73 -1.55
N THR A 55 -5.65 -8.15 -0.58
CA THR A 55 -6.68 -7.15 -0.86
C THR A 55 -6.08 -5.89 -1.46
N ASN A 56 -4.96 -5.40 -0.92
CA ASN A 56 -4.24 -4.25 -1.45
C ASN A 56 -3.65 -4.52 -2.85
N HIS A 57 -3.09 -5.72 -3.07
CA HIS A 57 -2.63 -6.14 -4.39
C HIS A 57 -3.78 -6.12 -5.41
N CYS A 58 -4.91 -6.74 -5.09
CA CYS A 58 -6.06 -6.79 -5.98
C CYS A 58 -6.68 -5.42 -6.25
N ALA A 59 -6.68 -4.52 -5.26
CA ALA A 59 -7.09 -3.14 -5.47
C ALA A 59 -6.21 -2.43 -6.51
N LYS A 60 -4.88 -2.59 -6.42
CA LYS A 60 -3.97 -2.01 -7.43
C LYS A 60 -4.17 -2.63 -8.81
N VAL A 61 -4.32 -3.96 -8.89
CA VAL A 61 -4.60 -4.65 -10.16
C VAL A 61 -5.91 -4.15 -10.78
N ALA A 62 -6.97 -3.96 -10.00
CA ALA A 62 -8.24 -3.42 -10.49
C ALA A 62 -8.09 -1.99 -11.04
N LEU A 63 -7.36 -1.13 -10.34
CA LEU A 63 -7.05 0.22 -10.82
C LEU A 63 -6.28 0.18 -12.15
N THR A 64 -5.24 -0.64 -12.22
CA THR A 64 -4.41 -0.79 -13.42
C THR A 64 -5.21 -1.36 -14.59
N HIS A 65 -6.08 -2.36 -14.33
CA HIS A 65 -6.99 -2.91 -15.33
C HIS A 65 -7.92 -1.83 -15.88
N HIS A 66 -8.51 -1.03 -15.00
CA HIS A 66 -9.37 0.09 -15.41
C HIS A 66 -8.62 1.10 -16.30
N GLN A 67 -7.42 1.50 -15.89
CA GLN A 67 -6.64 2.53 -16.57
C GLN A 67 -6.03 2.08 -17.91
N ARG A 68 -5.55 0.82 -18.00
CA ARG A 68 -4.75 0.36 -19.14
C ARG A 68 -5.50 -0.52 -20.13
N ILE A 69 -6.51 -1.27 -19.69
CA ILE A 69 -7.25 -2.19 -20.56
C ILE A 69 -8.55 -1.57 -21.07
N LEU A 70 -9.32 -0.97 -20.16
CA LEU A 70 -10.62 -0.41 -20.57
C LEU A 70 -10.47 0.94 -21.27
N GLY A 71 -9.31 1.56 -21.17
CA GLY A 71 -9.07 2.90 -21.68
C GLY A 71 -9.97 3.93 -20.98
N GLN A 72 -9.64 5.21 -21.13
CA GLN A 72 -10.37 6.30 -20.48
C GLN A 72 -11.80 6.50 -21.01
N TYR A 73 -12.23 5.75 -22.03
CA TYR A 73 -13.44 6.00 -22.80
C TYR A 73 -14.57 4.99 -22.62
N LYS A 74 -14.30 3.84 -22.02
CA LYS A 74 -15.37 2.87 -21.68
C LYS A 74 -15.37 2.65 -20.18
N VAL A 75 -16.30 3.31 -19.53
CA VAL A 75 -16.61 3.11 -18.12
C VAL A 75 -17.33 1.77 -17.97
N GLU A 76 -16.58 0.68 -18.06
CA GLU A 76 -17.05 -0.54 -17.41
C GLU A 76 -16.85 -0.33 -15.92
N THR A 77 -17.96 -0.10 -15.25
CA THR A 77 -18.06 0.23 -13.83
C THR A 77 -17.41 -0.80 -12.93
N SER A 78 -17.29 -2.05 -13.37
CA SER A 78 -16.88 -3.17 -12.52
C SER A 78 -15.44 -3.09 -11.98
N SER A 79 -14.45 -2.64 -12.75
CA SER A 79 -13.07 -2.60 -12.22
C SER A 79 -12.79 -1.40 -11.34
N SER A 80 -13.41 -0.23 -11.61
CA SER A 80 -13.31 0.94 -10.73
C SER A 80 -14.08 0.73 -9.43
N GLU A 81 -15.24 0.10 -9.46
CA GLU A 81 -16.01 -0.26 -8.27
C GLU A 81 -15.26 -1.27 -7.41
N LEU A 82 -14.66 -2.30 -8.02
CA LEU A 82 -13.85 -3.27 -7.31
C LEU A 82 -12.60 -2.65 -6.71
N PHE A 83 -11.96 -1.68 -7.38
CA PHE A 83 -10.86 -0.92 -6.79
C PHE A 83 -11.29 -0.23 -5.50
N VAL A 84 -12.42 0.52 -5.53
CA VAL A 84 -12.93 1.23 -4.36
C VAL A 84 -13.27 0.25 -3.24
N LYS A 85 -14.02 -0.82 -3.57
CA LYS A 85 -14.41 -1.86 -2.62
C LYS A 85 -13.18 -2.50 -1.96
N TRP A 86 -12.20 -2.94 -2.73
CA TRP A 86 -11.02 -3.62 -2.19
C TRP A 86 -10.10 -2.66 -1.43
N ARG A 87 -10.01 -1.39 -1.83
CA ARG A 87 -9.28 -0.38 -1.06
C ARG A 87 -9.92 -0.13 0.31
N GLN A 88 -11.23 -0.08 0.37
CA GLN A 88 -11.96 0.08 1.62
C GLN A 88 -11.78 -1.16 2.52
N LEU A 89 -11.94 -2.35 1.95
CA LEU A 89 -11.71 -3.60 2.67
C LEU A 89 -10.27 -3.69 3.20
N GLY A 90 -9.26 -3.35 2.39
CA GLY A 90 -7.87 -3.35 2.84
C GLY A 90 -7.64 -2.43 4.04
N LYS A 91 -8.24 -1.24 4.05
CA LYS A 91 -8.18 -0.32 5.20
C LYS A 91 -8.86 -0.89 6.45
N GLN A 92 -10.00 -1.58 6.28
CA GLN A 92 -10.72 -2.20 7.41
C GLN A 92 -9.93 -3.35 8.02
N LEU A 93 -9.37 -4.22 7.18
CA LEU A 93 -8.55 -5.34 7.65
C LEU A 93 -7.26 -4.87 8.32
N ASP A 94 -6.68 -3.78 7.82
CA ASP A 94 -5.50 -3.17 8.38
C ASP A 94 -5.77 -2.55 9.76
N ALA A 95 -6.90 -1.84 9.90
CA ALA A 95 -7.35 -1.32 11.19
C ALA A 95 -7.69 -2.46 12.18
N GLN A 96 -8.29 -3.55 11.70
CA GLN A 96 -8.53 -4.74 12.51
C GLN A 96 -7.21 -5.34 13.02
N TYR A 97 -6.20 -5.45 12.16
CA TYR A 97 -4.87 -5.94 12.56
C TYR A 97 -4.27 -5.10 13.68
N GLU A 98 -4.36 -3.76 13.60
CA GLU A 98 -3.86 -2.87 14.65
C GLU A 98 -4.60 -3.03 15.98
N MET A 99 -5.91 -3.29 15.93
CA MET A 99 -6.71 -3.51 17.14
C MET A 99 -6.44 -4.87 17.79
N ASP A 100 -6.33 -5.91 16.97
CA ASP A 100 -6.22 -7.28 17.45
C ASP A 100 -4.78 -7.61 17.90
N TYR A 101 -3.77 -6.92 17.32
CA TYR A 101 -2.35 -7.18 17.53
C TYR A 101 -1.53 -5.92 17.84
N PRO A 102 -1.87 -5.16 18.92
CA PRO A 102 -1.27 -3.86 19.19
C PRO A 102 0.24 -3.92 19.51
N GLY A 103 0.76 -5.11 19.85
CA GLY A 103 2.20 -5.32 20.14
C GLY A 103 3.05 -5.66 18.89
N TYR A 104 2.43 -5.81 17.73
CA TYR A 104 3.13 -6.21 16.51
C TYR A 104 3.21 -5.02 15.54
N PRO A 105 4.42 -4.70 15.04
CA PRO A 105 4.57 -3.64 14.06
C PRO A 105 3.90 -4.01 12.74
N LYS A 106 3.33 -3.00 12.08
CA LYS A 106 2.89 -3.14 10.70
C LYS A 106 4.10 -3.39 9.80
N HIS A 107 4.03 -4.40 8.98
CA HIS A 107 5.02 -4.60 7.95
C HIS A 107 4.73 -3.67 6.75
N ALA A 108 5.76 -3.02 6.20
CA ALA A 108 5.62 -2.12 5.07
C ALA A 108 4.91 -2.77 3.87
N PHE A 109 5.05 -4.10 3.69
CA PHE A 109 4.38 -4.83 2.61
C PHE A 109 2.85 -4.99 2.79
N GLN A 110 2.31 -4.73 3.98
CA GLN A 110 0.86 -4.70 4.22
C GLN A 110 0.22 -3.44 3.64
N GLU A 111 0.98 -2.38 3.49
CA GLU A 111 0.47 -1.11 3.00
C GLU A 111 0.21 -1.12 1.49
N TYR A 112 -0.82 -0.35 1.09
CA TYR A 112 -1.14 -0.19 -0.32
C TYR A 112 0.00 0.37 -1.18
N PRO A 113 0.84 1.33 -0.73
CA PRO A 113 1.98 1.79 -1.51
C PRO A 113 2.96 0.67 -1.88
N ALA A 114 3.23 -0.27 -0.97
CA ALA A 114 4.09 -1.41 -1.27
C ALA A 114 3.46 -2.36 -2.31
N ALA A 115 2.15 -2.65 -2.18
CA ALA A 115 1.42 -3.42 -3.18
C ALA A 115 1.41 -2.73 -4.55
N SER A 116 1.23 -1.39 -4.56
CA SER A 116 1.29 -0.58 -5.78
C SER A 116 2.66 -0.66 -6.44
N GLY A 117 3.73 -0.43 -5.68
CA GLY A 117 5.10 -0.51 -6.19
C GLY A 117 5.46 -1.89 -6.76
N LYS A 118 4.99 -2.96 -6.13
CA LYS A 118 5.19 -4.33 -6.62
C LYS A 118 4.51 -4.57 -7.98
N VAL A 119 3.25 -4.14 -8.13
CA VAL A 119 2.52 -4.27 -9.40
C VAL A 119 3.18 -3.43 -10.49
N ASP A 120 3.50 -2.17 -10.20
CA ASP A 120 4.14 -1.26 -11.15
C ASP A 120 5.53 -1.77 -11.57
N GLY A 121 6.35 -2.22 -10.62
CA GLY A 121 7.67 -2.81 -10.90
C GLY A 121 7.58 -4.05 -11.79
N TYR A 122 6.58 -4.91 -11.56
CA TYR A 122 6.37 -6.08 -12.43
C TYR A 122 5.96 -5.67 -13.85
N LEU A 123 5.09 -4.67 -13.99
CA LEU A 123 4.68 -4.16 -15.30
C LEU A 123 5.85 -3.54 -16.07
N PHE A 124 6.71 -2.78 -15.40
CA PHE A 124 7.94 -2.26 -16.00
C PHE A 124 8.83 -3.40 -16.52
N ALA A 125 9.03 -4.44 -15.70
CA ALA A 125 9.83 -5.58 -16.12
C ALA A 125 9.22 -6.32 -17.33
N LEU A 126 7.88 -6.42 -17.43
CA LEU A 126 7.22 -7.00 -18.61
C LEU A 126 7.47 -6.17 -19.87
N ILE A 127 7.31 -4.83 -19.78
CA ILE A 127 7.52 -3.90 -20.88
C ILE A 127 8.97 -3.98 -21.37
N ASP A 128 9.93 -3.90 -20.45
CA ASP A 128 11.38 -3.94 -20.76
C ASP A 128 11.79 -5.24 -21.46
N ASN A 129 11.09 -6.34 -21.18
CA ASN A 129 11.32 -7.63 -21.84
C ASN A 129 10.44 -7.86 -23.09
N GLY A 130 9.71 -6.86 -23.55
CA GLY A 130 8.83 -6.96 -24.72
C GLY A 130 7.63 -7.90 -24.54
N LEU A 131 7.24 -8.16 -23.28
CA LEU A 131 6.11 -9.04 -22.96
C LEU A 131 4.79 -8.27 -22.90
N ASN A 132 3.68 -8.97 -23.17
CA ASN A 132 2.36 -8.35 -23.21
C ASN A 132 1.81 -8.07 -21.80
N GLU A 133 1.96 -6.83 -21.35
CA GLU A 133 1.46 -6.38 -20.05
C GLU A 133 -0.07 -6.48 -19.91
N GLN A 134 -0.81 -6.21 -20.98
CA GLN A 134 -2.28 -6.23 -20.96
C GLN A 134 -2.81 -7.65 -20.68
N SER A 135 -2.18 -8.65 -21.28
CA SER A 135 -2.51 -10.05 -21.02
C SER A 135 -2.31 -10.44 -19.57
N TRP A 136 -1.21 -9.98 -18.96
CA TRP A 136 -0.93 -10.21 -17.56
C TRP A 136 -1.95 -9.52 -16.66
N ILE A 137 -2.25 -8.23 -16.90
CA ILE A 137 -3.23 -7.46 -16.13
C ILE A 137 -4.60 -8.15 -16.16
N ALA A 138 -5.06 -8.55 -17.35
CA ALA A 138 -6.36 -9.21 -17.50
C ALA A 138 -6.43 -10.55 -16.76
N LYS A 139 -5.35 -11.35 -16.83
CA LYS A 139 -5.23 -12.63 -16.11
C LYS A 139 -5.26 -12.40 -14.59
N GLU A 140 -4.47 -11.47 -14.09
CA GLU A 140 -4.34 -11.17 -12.69
C GLU A 140 -5.65 -10.61 -12.11
N PHE A 141 -6.32 -9.72 -12.84
CA PHE A 141 -7.64 -9.22 -12.45
C PHE A 141 -8.69 -10.32 -12.34
N LYS A 142 -8.68 -11.28 -13.28
CA LYS A 142 -9.56 -12.44 -13.23
C LYS A 142 -9.26 -13.34 -12.02
N GLN A 143 -7.98 -13.49 -11.64
CA GLN A 143 -7.58 -14.22 -10.45
C GLN A 143 -8.06 -13.52 -9.18
N CYS A 144 -7.88 -12.20 -9.09
CA CYS A 144 -8.38 -11.40 -7.98
C CYS A 144 -9.89 -11.57 -7.76
N LYS A 145 -10.70 -11.57 -8.83
CA LYS A 145 -12.15 -11.81 -8.73
C LYS A 145 -12.53 -13.19 -8.20
N LYS A 146 -11.66 -14.18 -8.38
CA LYS A 146 -11.87 -15.55 -7.92
C LYS A 146 -11.26 -15.84 -6.54
N ASN A 147 -10.53 -14.88 -5.99
CA ASN A 147 -9.83 -15.08 -4.73
C ASN A 147 -10.82 -15.20 -3.57
N LYS A 148 -10.84 -16.37 -2.93
CA LYS A 148 -11.78 -16.69 -1.84
C LYS A 148 -11.49 -15.89 -0.56
N LEU A 149 -10.26 -15.39 -0.38
CA LEU A 149 -9.88 -14.60 0.80
C LEU A 149 -10.58 -13.22 0.80
N ILE A 150 -10.90 -12.68 -0.40
CA ILE A 150 -11.48 -11.34 -0.56
C ILE A 150 -12.90 -11.37 -1.16
N SER A 151 -13.39 -12.52 -1.64
CA SER A 151 -14.72 -12.64 -2.28
C SER A 151 -15.84 -13.01 -1.31
N ARG A 152 -15.51 -13.39 -0.06
CA ARG A 152 -16.49 -13.79 0.97
C ARG A 152 -16.90 -12.64 1.90
N THR A 153 -16.45 -11.46 1.62
CA THR A 153 -16.84 -10.20 2.24
C THR A 153 -17.57 -9.35 1.19
#